data_355f997a51f9f40348751b9932cbea6f
#
_entry.id   355f997a51f9f40348751b9932cbea6f
#
_cell.length_a   1.000
_cell.length_b   1.000
_cell.length_c   1.000
_cell.angle_alpha   90.00
_cell.angle_beta   90.00
_cell.angle_gamma   90.00
#
_symmetry.space_group_name_H-M   'P 1'
#
loop_
_entity.id
_entity.type
_entity.pdbx_description
1 polymer ?
#
loop_
_entity_poly.entity_id
_entity_poly.type
_entity_poly.pdbx_seq_one_letter_code
_entity_poly.pdbx_strand_id
1 'polypeptide(L)'
;MSGNITAILLFGILLLAEIGFVIFEAARKSQGKKAWTIRRLIVNAAQLVMYFILLVFPGIDTGFRFTGLIILLAARILVATLFAIINRKNTTTKKTGLKVLSLIISAVLISGAMIPAFIFTDYEGRPTTGPYSVALCNAILVDSNRLETFEKDGSNREVPVYFFAPAEAKEDEKFPLVIFSHGAFGYYESNASTYLELASNGYVVVSMEHPYHSFYTHDTDGKLITVDPDFIQNCMNVNGDMTEEKIYELSHEWIELRAADMNFALDTIIAGADNNDTDSFRFEDGQAENDVKNVLTHIDTDKIGLMGHSMGGATAVELGRTRDDIDAVIDIDGTMLGSILGVENGSYIVDEEPYEVPLLEFENASSYQELKELEAIGYSYPNITIKYTATTYYCTYVEGTLHMDYTDLPLFSPVLARMLGSGDVDHAHVSDTVNALEVEFYNCYLKGDGEFTVNESYSGVS
;
A
#
# COMPACT_ATOMS: atom_id res chain seq x y z
N MET A 1 10.79 1.90 16.70
CA MET A 1 10.43 2.69 17.93
C MET A 1 11.24 3.97 18.14
N SER A 2 12.52 4.08 17.74
CA SER A 2 13.34 5.28 17.97
C SER A 2 12.85 6.54 17.24
N GLY A 3 12.42 6.45 16.00
CA GLY A 3 12.00 7.59 15.18
C GLY A 3 10.79 8.34 15.71
N ASN A 4 9.81 7.65 16.28
CA ASN A 4 8.62 8.28 16.85
C ASN A 4 8.90 9.00 18.16
N ILE A 5 9.83 8.49 18.99
CA ILE A 5 10.24 9.16 20.22
C ILE A 5 10.91 10.49 19.89
N THR A 6 11.79 10.53 18.90
CA THR A 6 12.44 11.77 18.45
C THR A 6 11.45 12.79 17.92
N ALA A 7 10.46 12.36 17.14
CA ALA A 7 9.38 13.23 16.65
C ALA A 7 8.58 13.85 17.81
N ILE A 8 8.20 13.06 18.82
CA ILE A 8 7.49 13.53 20.02
C ILE A 8 8.35 14.53 20.81
N LEU A 9 9.63 14.25 21.02
CA LEU A 9 10.54 15.14 21.73
C LEU A 9 10.73 16.45 20.96
N LEU A 10 10.95 16.40 19.65
CA LEU A 10 11.09 17.58 18.80
C LEU A 10 9.81 18.44 18.86
N PHE A 11 8.64 17.84 18.70
CA PHE A 11 7.36 18.53 18.81
C PHE A 11 7.20 19.21 20.17
N GLY A 12 7.46 18.50 21.25
CA GLY A 12 7.43 19.04 22.63
C GLY A 12 8.34 20.25 22.79
N ILE A 13 9.59 20.17 22.32
CA ILE A 13 10.55 21.27 22.40
C ILE A 13 10.07 22.49 21.57
N LEU A 14 9.56 22.26 20.36
CA LEU A 14 9.02 23.35 19.53
C LEU A 14 7.85 24.06 20.21
N LEU A 15 6.90 23.30 20.78
CA LEU A 15 5.76 23.90 21.52
C LEU A 15 6.20 24.61 22.78
N LEU A 16 7.12 24.03 23.56
CA LEU A 16 7.65 24.67 24.76
C LEU A 16 8.37 25.99 24.43
N ALA A 17 9.12 26.04 23.33
CA ALA A 17 9.74 27.28 22.85
C ALA A 17 8.69 28.35 22.50
N GLU A 18 7.59 27.98 21.87
CA GLU A 18 6.48 28.90 21.56
C GLU A 18 5.80 29.42 22.83
N ILE A 19 5.45 28.53 23.75
CA ILE A 19 4.83 28.86 25.03
C ILE A 19 5.77 29.79 25.85
N GLY A 20 7.03 29.39 25.99
CA GLY A 20 8.04 30.16 26.70
C GLY A 20 8.23 31.55 26.11
N PHE A 21 8.25 31.66 24.78
CA PHE A 21 8.32 32.94 24.08
C PHE A 21 7.14 33.86 24.42
N VAL A 22 5.90 33.33 24.40
CA VAL A 22 4.71 34.14 24.69
C VAL A 22 4.62 34.53 26.15
N ILE A 23 4.98 33.64 27.09
CA ILE A 23 5.05 33.96 28.52
C ILE A 23 6.11 35.06 28.78
N PHE A 24 7.29 34.92 28.20
CA PHE A 24 8.37 35.93 28.32
C PHE A 24 7.92 37.29 27.79
N GLU A 25 7.21 37.35 26.66
CA GLU A 25 6.67 38.55 26.06
C GLU A 25 5.49 39.12 26.84
N ALA A 26 4.70 38.29 27.48
CA ALA A 26 3.59 38.75 28.33
C ALA A 26 4.09 39.42 29.63
N ALA A 27 5.16 38.89 30.23
CA ALA A 27 5.77 39.45 31.42
C ALA A 27 6.42 40.84 31.19
N ARG A 28 6.79 41.16 29.96
CA ARG A 28 7.41 42.45 29.57
C ARG A 28 6.38 43.48 29.15
N LYS A 29 5.93 44.31 30.07
CA LYS A 29 4.77 45.22 29.92
C LYS A 29 4.91 46.36 28.91
N SER A 30 6.10 46.73 28.40
CA SER A 30 6.29 47.99 27.67
C SER A 30 7.15 47.94 26.41
N GLN A 31 7.26 46.80 25.73
CA GLN A 31 8.11 46.73 24.53
C GLN A 31 7.33 46.82 23.23
N GLY A 32 7.82 47.67 22.31
CA GLY A 32 7.18 47.93 21.02
C GLY A 32 7.24 46.71 20.05
N LYS A 33 6.44 46.76 19.00
CA LYS A 33 6.36 45.73 17.96
C LYS A 33 7.70 45.41 17.31
N LYS A 34 8.62 46.40 17.24
CA LYS A 34 10.00 46.18 16.78
C LYS A 34 10.72 45.09 17.60
N ALA A 35 10.69 45.21 18.91
CA ALA A 35 11.36 44.30 19.80
C ALA A 35 10.72 42.88 19.75
N TRP A 36 9.38 42.81 19.67
CA TRP A 36 8.67 41.55 19.44
C TRP A 36 9.11 40.85 18.18
N THR A 37 9.14 41.52 17.02
CA THR A 37 9.47 40.90 15.72
C THR A 37 10.90 40.45 15.66
N ILE A 38 11.88 41.16 16.23
CA ILE A 38 13.28 40.73 16.30
C ILE A 38 13.42 39.47 17.14
N ARG A 39 12.83 39.42 18.34
CA ARG A 39 12.89 38.23 19.21
C ARG A 39 12.17 37.04 18.60
N ARG A 40 11.03 37.28 17.89
CA ARG A 40 10.35 36.25 17.13
C ARG A 40 11.26 35.64 16.05
N LEU A 41 11.97 36.48 15.32
CA LEU A 41 12.95 36.02 14.33
C LEU A 41 14.05 35.18 14.97
N ILE A 42 14.57 35.59 16.14
CA ILE A 42 15.58 34.83 16.87
C ILE A 42 15.06 33.44 17.28
N VAL A 43 13.83 33.36 17.82
CA VAL A 43 13.23 32.08 18.21
C VAL A 43 13.01 31.18 16.99
N ASN A 44 12.48 31.71 15.89
CA ASN A 44 12.29 30.93 14.66
C ASN A 44 13.63 30.44 14.08
N ALA A 45 14.68 31.30 14.11
CA ALA A 45 16.02 30.88 13.68
C ALA A 45 16.60 29.78 14.57
N ALA A 46 16.40 29.90 15.90
CA ALA A 46 16.85 28.86 16.83
C ALA A 46 16.14 27.51 16.59
N GLN A 47 14.84 27.54 16.30
CA GLN A 47 14.07 26.34 15.95
C GLN A 47 14.58 25.68 14.65
N LEU A 48 14.91 26.49 13.63
CA LEU A 48 15.49 25.96 12.39
C LEU A 48 16.90 25.40 12.60
N VAL A 49 17.74 26.09 13.38
CA VAL A 49 19.08 25.57 13.72
C VAL A 49 18.98 24.26 14.49
N MET A 50 18.04 24.15 15.43
CA MET A 50 17.80 22.91 16.16
C MET A 50 17.39 21.77 15.20
N TYR A 51 16.54 22.03 14.22
CA TYR A 51 16.19 21.05 13.18
C TYR A 51 17.46 20.54 12.46
N PHE A 52 18.35 21.43 12.00
CA PHE A 52 19.58 21.03 11.33
C PHE A 52 20.57 20.28 12.26
N ILE A 53 20.61 20.62 13.54
CA ILE A 53 21.43 19.86 14.52
C ILE A 53 20.92 18.41 14.61
N LEU A 54 19.59 18.21 14.62
CA LEU A 54 18.99 16.88 14.71
C LEU A 54 19.13 16.06 13.42
N LEU A 55 19.36 16.69 12.26
CA LEU A 55 19.73 15.98 11.03
C LEU A 55 21.16 15.43 11.09
N VAL A 56 22.09 16.16 11.75
CA VAL A 56 23.49 15.74 11.89
C VAL A 56 23.65 14.67 12.98
N PHE A 57 22.95 14.82 14.07
CA PHE A 57 22.84 13.81 15.13
C PHE A 57 21.60 12.97 14.82
N PRO A 58 21.75 11.69 14.40
CA PRO A 58 20.66 10.92 13.80
C PRO A 58 19.44 10.78 14.73
N GLY A 59 18.51 11.68 14.57
CA GLY A 59 17.28 11.74 15.33
C GLY A 59 16.08 12.08 14.43
N ILE A 60 16.32 12.67 13.25
CA ILE A 60 15.32 12.95 12.22
C ILE A 60 15.93 12.66 10.85
N ASP A 61 15.07 12.30 9.89
CA ASP A 61 15.42 12.05 8.49
C ASP A 61 15.13 13.27 7.60
N THR A 62 15.59 13.23 6.35
CA THR A 62 15.26 14.23 5.32
C THR A 62 14.04 13.84 4.50
N GLY A 63 13.39 12.73 4.82
CA GLY A 63 12.24 12.20 4.11
C GLY A 63 10.97 13.03 4.25
N PHE A 64 9.89 12.56 3.64
CA PHE A 64 8.60 13.27 3.62
C PHE A 64 8.02 13.54 5.02
N ARG A 65 8.39 12.73 6.02
CA ARG A 65 7.92 12.84 7.42
C ARG A 65 8.16 14.23 8.02
N PHE A 66 9.30 14.84 7.72
CA PHE A 66 9.70 16.14 8.25
C PHE A 66 9.71 17.26 7.21
N THR A 67 9.41 16.98 5.94
CA THR A 67 9.40 17.96 4.85
C THR A 67 8.44 19.12 5.15
N GLY A 68 7.24 18.85 5.65
CA GLY A 68 6.28 19.88 6.05
C GLY A 68 6.82 20.80 7.16
N LEU A 69 7.56 20.24 8.11
CA LEU A 69 8.15 21.00 9.20
C LEU A 69 9.25 21.94 8.71
N ILE A 70 10.19 21.49 7.87
CA ILE A 70 11.27 22.37 7.37
C ILE A 70 10.71 23.50 6.51
N ILE A 71 9.73 23.23 5.67
CA ILE A 71 9.02 24.24 4.87
C ILE A 71 8.37 25.28 5.81
N LEU A 72 7.66 24.82 6.85
CA LEU A 72 7.05 25.70 7.83
C LEU A 72 8.09 26.58 8.56
N LEU A 73 9.17 25.98 9.05
CA LEU A 73 10.23 26.72 9.77
C LEU A 73 10.88 27.78 8.88
N ALA A 74 11.17 27.45 7.61
CA ALA A 74 11.71 28.40 6.64
C ALA A 74 10.71 29.53 6.35
N ALA A 75 9.46 29.22 6.11
CA ALA A 75 8.39 30.21 5.87
C ALA A 75 8.22 31.14 7.08
N ARG A 76 8.27 30.62 8.29
CA ARG A 76 8.19 31.40 9.52
C ARG A 76 9.34 32.40 9.68
N ILE A 77 10.56 32.03 9.24
CA ILE A 77 11.71 32.97 9.22
C ILE A 77 11.47 34.07 8.20
N LEU A 78 11.04 33.74 6.99
CA LEU A 78 10.72 34.73 5.95
C LEU A 78 9.66 35.73 6.43
N VAL A 79 8.57 35.24 7.00
CA VAL A 79 7.48 36.07 7.55
C VAL A 79 8.00 36.92 8.72
N ALA A 80 8.76 36.35 9.64
CA ALA A 80 9.30 37.10 10.78
C ALA A 80 10.28 38.19 10.33
N THR A 81 11.10 37.94 9.31
CA THR A 81 11.99 38.92 8.69
C THR A 81 11.20 40.07 8.06
N LEU A 82 10.19 39.76 7.29
CA LEU A 82 9.31 40.76 6.69
C LEU A 82 8.68 41.66 7.76
N PHE A 83 8.12 41.06 8.83
CA PHE A 83 7.56 41.82 9.93
C PHE A 83 8.59 42.61 10.72
N ALA A 84 9.83 42.13 10.84
CA ALA A 84 10.92 42.90 11.47
C ALA A 84 11.28 44.15 10.65
N ILE A 85 11.29 44.06 9.32
CA ILE A 85 11.51 45.19 8.42
C ILE A 85 10.36 46.20 8.52
N ILE A 86 9.11 45.73 8.41
CA ILE A 86 7.91 46.60 8.49
C ILE A 86 7.85 47.34 9.84
N ASN A 87 8.11 46.65 10.93
CA ASN A 87 8.04 47.19 12.28
C ASN A 87 9.33 47.83 12.80
N ARG A 88 10.35 48.03 11.94
CA ARG A 88 11.68 48.53 12.33
C ARG A 88 11.68 49.85 13.13
N LYS A 89 10.64 50.69 12.93
CA LYS A 89 10.44 51.97 13.62
C LYS A 89 9.22 51.98 14.56
N ASN A 90 8.49 50.86 14.68
CA ASN A 90 7.21 50.81 15.39
C ASN A 90 7.45 50.51 16.89
N THR A 91 7.10 51.53 17.71
CA THR A 91 7.23 51.48 19.18
C THR A 91 5.94 51.07 19.88
N THR A 92 4.80 50.95 19.13
CA THR A 92 3.50 50.59 19.74
C THR A 92 3.55 49.20 20.31
N THR A 93 2.99 48.98 21.48
CA THR A 93 2.95 47.67 22.13
C THR A 93 1.99 46.71 21.41
N LYS A 94 2.36 45.42 21.33
CA LYS A 94 1.47 44.38 20.82
C LYS A 94 0.51 43.95 21.92
N LYS A 95 -0.80 43.97 21.63
CA LYS A 95 -1.87 43.58 22.58
C LYS A 95 -1.68 42.11 22.99
N THR A 96 -1.94 41.78 24.26
CA THR A 96 -1.78 40.41 24.79
C THR A 96 -2.59 39.36 24.00
N GLY A 97 -3.84 39.70 23.63
CA GLY A 97 -4.67 38.83 22.80
C GLY A 97 -4.00 38.42 21.46
N LEU A 98 -3.31 39.39 20.81
CA LEU A 98 -2.55 39.08 19.56
C LEU A 98 -1.32 38.26 19.80
N LYS A 99 -0.72 38.28 21.01
CA LYS A 99 0.39 37.40 21.37
C LYS A 99 -0.13 35.95 21.55
N VAL A 100 -1.25 35.80 22.26
CA VAL A 100 -1.90 34.50 22.46
C VAL A 100 -2.37 33.89 21.12
N LEU A 101 -3.01 34.70 20.26
CA LEU A 101 -3.42 34.27 18.92
C LEU A 101 -2.22 33.78 18.10
N SER A 102 -1.07 34.49 18.20
CA SER A 102 0.17 34.06 17.53
C SER A 102 0.69 32.71 18.06
N LEU A 103 0.51 32.39 19.34
CA LEU A 103 0.83 31.10 19.91
C LEU A 103 -0.09 30.00 19.35
N ILE A 104 -1.40 30.24 19.37
CA ILE A 104 -2.38 29.27 18.87
C ILE A 104 -2.10 28.94 17.39
N ILE A 105 -1.92 29.97 16.54
CA ILE A 105 -1.59 29.75 15.13
C ILE A 105 -0.28 28.97 14.98
N SER A 106 0.77 29.31 15.75
CA SER A 106 2.04 28.58 15.68
C SER A 106 1.88 27.13 16.12
N ALA A 107 1.13 26.87 17.20
CA ALA A 107 0.89 25.51 17.69
C ALA A 107 0.12 24.67 16.65
N VAL A 108 -0.93 25.21 16.06
CA VAL A 108 -1.71 24.52 15.01
C VAL A 108 -0.84 24.21 13.79
N LEU A 109 -0.06 25.18 13.32
CA LEU A 109 0.81 24.97 12.16
C LEU A 109 1.92 23.96 12.44
N ILE A 110 2.56 23.98 13.62
CA ILE A 110 3.55 22.99 14.02
C ILE A 110 2.91 21.61 14.14
N SER A 111 1.74 21.50 14.78
CA SER A 111 1.01 20.25 14.90
C SER A 111 0.70 19.65 13.52
N GLY A 112 0.14 20.46 12.61
CA GLY A 112 -0.16 20.02 11.25
C GLY A 112 1.09 19.58 10.48
N ALA A 113 2.20 20.31 10.60
CA ALA A 113 3.46 19.99 9.94
C ALA A 113 4.14 18.71 10.49
N MET A 114 3.79 18.30 11.71
CA MET A 114 4.33 17.10 12.37
C MET A 114 3.43 15.87 12.21
N ILE A 115 2.23 15.99 11.64
CA ILE A 115 1.31 14.86 11.43
C ILE A 115 2.02 13.69 10.73
N PRO A 116 2.74 13.87 9.59
CA PRO A 116 3.39 12.75 8.94
C PRO A 116 4.42 12.04 9.84
N ALA A 117 5.18 12.79 10.65
CA ALA A 117 6.17 12.22 11.56
C ALA A 117 5.56 11.42 12.73
N PHE A 118 4.27 11.63 13.03
CA PHE A 118 3.56 10.85 14.05
C PHE A 118 2.86 9.62 13.46
N ILE A 119 2.37 9.72 12.23
CA ILE A 119 1.62 8.67 11.57
C ILE A 119 2.57 7.63 10.98
N PHE A 120 3.66 8.07 10.34
CA PHE A 120 4.60 7.19 9.65
C PHE A 120 5.87 6.95 10.46
N THR A 121 6.40 5.73 10.36
CA THR A 121 7.70 5.35 10.94
C THR A 121 8.86 5.73 9.99
N ASP A 122 10.08 5.58 10.47
CA ASP A 122 11.28 5.60 9.65
C ASP A 122 11.48 4.19 9.09
N TYR A 123 10.78 3.90 7.99
CA TYR A 123 10.76 2.58 7.36
C TYR A 123 11.78 2.56 6.21
N GLU A 124 12.72 1.63 6.29
CA GLU A 124 13.80 1.45 5.29
C GLU A 124 13.56 0.25 4.35
N GLY A 125 12.38 -0.36 4.40
CA GLY A 125 12.08 -1.60 3.69
C GLY A 125 12.57 -2.84 4.45
N ARG A 126 12.06 -4.02 4.07
CA ARG A 126 12.53 -5.31 4.61
C ARG A 126 13.75 -5.77 3.80
N PRO A 127 14.78 -6.34 4.45
CA PRO A 127 15.88 -6.98 3.72
C PRO A 127 15.36 -8.21 2.99
N THR A 128 15.77 -8.39 1.75
CA THR A 128 15.46 -9.57 0.95
C THR A 128 16.44 -10.71 1.21
N THR A 129 16.00 -11.96 1.01
CA THR A 129 16.80 -13.18 1.27
C THR A 129 17.43 -13.76 0.00
N GLY A 130 16.90 -13.41 -1.18
CA GLY A 130 17.38 -13.93 -2.45
C GLY A 130 18.72 -13.35 -2.92
N PRO A 131 19.35 -13.96 -3.92
CA PRO A 131 20.66 -13.56 -4.42
C PRO A 131 20.64 -12.35 -5.37
N TYR A 132 19.46 -11.94 -5.86
CA TYR A 132 19.36 -10.86 -6.83
C TYR A 132 19.06 -9.51 -6.16
N SER A 133 19.69 -8.45 -6.63
CA SER A 133 19.16 -7.09 -6.43
C SER A 133 17.91 -6.91 -7.30
N VAL A 134 17.01 -6.01 -6.89
CA VAL A 134 15.71 -5.82 -7.57
C VAL A 134 15.69 -4.47 -8.28
N ALA A 135 15.30 -4.49 -9.53
CA ALA A 135 14.96 -3.31 -10.33
C ALA A 135 13.44 -3.11 -10.37
N LEU A 136 13.03 -1.84 -10.41
CA LEU A 136 11.65 -1.43 -10.59
C LEU A 136 11.51 -0.63 -11.87
N CYS A 137 10.57 -1.02 -12.73
CA CYS A 137 10.13 -0.22 -13.87
C CYS A 137 8.61 -0.33 -14.04
N ASN A 138 8.02 0.53 -14.84
CA ASN A 138 6.56 0.56 -14.99
C ASN A 138 6.14 0.96 -16.39
N ALA A 139 4.89 0.63 -16.70
CA ALA A 139 4.18 1.09 -17.90
C ALA A 139 2.68 1.22 -17.59
N ILE A 140 1.95 1.88 -18.47
CA ILE A 140 0.49 1.85 -18.46
C ILE A 140 0.03 1.03 -19.65
N LEU A 141 -0.80 0.02 -19.42
CA LEU A 141 -1.39 -0.81 -20.48
C LEU A 141 -2.74 -0.20 -20.89
N VAL A 142 -2.95 -0.02 -22.18
CA VAL A 142 -4.20 0.56 -22.72
C VAL A 142 -5.00 -0.52 -23.43
N ASP A 143 -6.15 -0.88 -22.89
CA ASP A 143 -7.06 -1.84 -23.47
C ASP A 143 -7.96 -1.16 -24.52
N SER A 144 -7.55 -1.23 -25.78
CA SER A 144 -8.27 -0.61 -26.88
C SER A 144 -9.64 -1.24 -27.17
N ASN A 145 -9.93 -2.40 -26.58
CA ASN A 145 -11.19 -3.12 -26.79
C ASN A 145 -12.22 -2.83 -25.68
N ARG A 146 -11.79 -2.15 -24.59
CA ARG A 146 -12.61 -1.88 -23.41
C ARG A 146 -12.63 -0.38 -23.11
N LEU A 147 -13.83 0.18 -22.99
CA LEU A 147 -14.00 1.58 -22.59
C LEU A 147 -13.89 1.72 -21.06
N GLU A 148 -13.42 2.87 -20.61
CA GLU A 148 -13.47 3.26 -19.22
C GLU A 148 -14.93 3.53 -18.80
N THR A 149 -15.40 2.86 -17.75
CA THR A 149 -16.81 2.94 -17.31
C THR A 149 -17.05 4.04 -16.27
N PHE A 150 -16.02 4.49 -15.57
CA PHE A 150 -16.10 5.57 -14.59
C PHE A 150 -16.03 6.97 -15.24
N GLU A 151 -15.53 7.06 -16.46
CA GLU A 151 -15.48 8.31 -17.24
C GLU A 151 -16.53 8.25 -18.38
N LYS A 152 -16.96 9.45 -18.86
CA LYS A 152 -17.96 9.57 -19.93
C LYS A 152 -17.39 10.20 -21.19
N ASP A 153 -16.08 10.22 -21.32
CA ASP A 153 -15.35 10.87 -22.41
C ASP A 153 -15.05 9.94 -23.59
N GLY A 154 -15.32 8.63 -23.43
CA GLY A 154 -15.05 7.61 -24.44
C GLY A 154 -13.60 7.14 -24.46
N SER A 155 -12.83 7.41 -23.39
CA SER A 155 -11.49 6.88 -23.21
C SER A 155 -11.50 5.36 -23.06
N ASN A 156 -10.38 4.74 -23.39
CA ASN A 156 -10.16 3.32 -23.18
C ASN A 156 -9.76 3.04 -21.70
N ARG A 157 -10.01 1.80 -21.27
CA ARG A 157 -9.53 1.35 -19.96
C ARG A 157 -8.00 1.30 -19.94
N GLU A 158 -7.39 1.91 -18.94
CA GLU A 158 -5.95 1.93 -18.71
C GLU A 158 -5.63 1.14 -17.44
N VAL A 159 -4.56 0.34 -17.48
CA VAL A 159 -4.13 -0.51 -16.37
C VAL A 159 -2.64 -0.26 -16.12
N PRO A 160 -2.26 0.57 -15.14
CA PRO A 160 -0.87 0.76 -14.75
C PRO A 160 -0.29 -0.51 -14.15
N VAL A 161 0.93 -0.87 -14.55
CA VAL A 161 1.67 -2.05 -14.10
C VAL A 161 3.09 -1.69 -13.69
N TYR A 162 3.56 -2.33 -12.61
CA TYR A 162 4.86 -2.10 -12.01
C TYR A 162 5.61 -3.42 -11.92
N PHE A 163 6.75 -3.49 -12.58
CA PHE A 163 7.59 -4.68 -12.67
C PHE A 163 8.70 -4.63 -11.63
N PHE A 164 8.72 -5.61 -10.75
CA PHE A 164 9.81 -5.88 -9.81
C PHE A 164 10.56 -7.10 -10.36
N ALA A 165 11.80 -6.93 -10.77
CA ALA A 165 12.54 -7.96 -11.47
C ALA A 165 14.01 -8.05 -11.02
N PRO A 166 14.69 -9.20 -11.16
CA PRO A 166 16.12 -9.30 -10.96
C PRO A 166 16.89 -8.30 -11.81
N ALA A 167 17.66 -7.40 -11.17
CA ALA A 167 18.35 -6.29 -11.86
C ALA A 167 19.55 -6.76 -12.72
N GLU A 168 20.14 -7.89 -12.39
CA GLU A 168 21.39 -8.39 -12.99
C GLU A 168 21.17 -9.76 -13.65
N ALA A 169 20.07 -9.90 -14.41
CA ALA A 169 19.77 -11.10 -15.18
C ALA A 169 20.80 -11.32 -16.30
N LYS A 170 21.20 -12.58 -16.53
CA LYS A 170 22.03 -12.93 -17.67
C LYS A 170 21.18 -12.97 -18.94
N GLU A 171 21.82 -12.77 -20.10
CA GLU A 171 21.15 -12.62 -21.41
C GLU A 171 20.11 -13.74 -21.71
N ASP A 172 20.38 -14.97 -21.32
CA ASP A 172 19.48 -16.12 -21.57
C ASP A 172 18.69 -16.57 -20.33
N GLU A 173 18.74 -15.81 -19.24
CA GLU A 173 18.09 -16.19 -17.97
C GLU A 173 16.61 -15.81 -18.00
N LYS A 174 15.74 -16.77 -17.64
CA LYS A 174 14.29 -16.57 -17.59
C LYS A 174 13.79 -16.82 -16.17
N PHE A 175 12.79 -16.04 -15.77
CA PHE A 175 12.18 -16.08 -14.45
C PHE A 175 10.67 -16.26 -14.55
N PRO A 176 10.05 -17.10 -13.70
CA PRO A 176 8.61 -17.21 -13.63
C PRO A 176 7.95 -15.85 -13.42
N LEU A 177 6.78 -15.68 -14.03
CA LEU A 177 5.94 -14.49 -13.89
C LEU A 177 4.98 -14.64 -12.73
N VAL A 178 4.87 -13.61 -11.89
CA VAL A 178 3.85 -13.53 -10.85
C VAL A 178 3.08 -12.22 -11.01
N ILE A 179 1.76 -12.29 -11.15
CA ILE A 179 0.89 -11.10 -11.20
C ILE A 179 0.24 -10.91 -9.84
N PHE A 180 0.35 -9.70 -9.29
CA PHE A 180 -0.25 -9.32 -8.03
C PHE A 180 -1.36 -8.29 -8.21
N SER A 181 -2.53 -8.58 -7.60
CA SER A 181 -3.66 -7.66 -7.48
C SER A 181 -3.81 -7.20 -6.02
N HIS A 182 -3.86 -5.89 -5.79
CA HIS A 182 -4.01 -5.32 -4.45
C HIS A 182 -5.43 -5.42 -3.90
N GLY A 183 -5.61 -5.29 -2.58
CA GLY A 183 -6.92 -5.20 -1.92
C GLY A 183 -7.73 -3.95 -2.32
N ALA A 184 -8.96 -3.84 -1.84
CA ALA A 184 -9.73 -2.62 -1.98
C ALA A 184 -8.96 -1.44 -1.38
N PHE A 185 -8.91 -0.30 -2.09
CA PHE A 185 -8.17 0.91 -1.72
C PHE A 185 -6.65 0.73 -1.59
N GLY A 186 -6.11 -0.40 -2.03
CA GLY A 186 -4.67 -0.62 -2.13
C GLY A 186 -4.05 0.18 -3.28
N TYR A 187 -2.77 -0.04 -3.50
CA TYR A 187 -2.02 0.49 -4.64
C TYR A 187 -0.79 -0.40 -4.88
N TYR A 188 -0.02 -0.13 -5.92
CA TYR A 188 1.06 -1.01 -6.36
C TYR A 188 2.15 -1.31 -5.30
N GLU A 189 2.31 -0.48 -4.27
CA GLU A 189 3.27 -0.73 -3.17
C GLU A 189 2.63 -1.33 -1.91
N SER A 190 1.35 -1.74 -1.95
CA SER A 190 0.66 -2.24 -0.74
C SER A 190 1.34 -3.46 -0.10
N ASN A 191 2.03 -4.27 -0.90
CA ASN A 191 2.77 -5.47 -0.48
C ASN A 191 4.18 -5.49 -1.10
N ALA A 192 4.87 -4.34 -1.10
CA ALA A 192 6.18 -4.20 -1.72
C ALA A 192 7.24 -5.16 -1.11
N SER A 193 7.13 -5.49 0.18
CA SER A 193 8.02 -6.47 0.82
C SER A 193 7.94 -7.85 0.14
N THR A 194 6.74 -8.31 -0.18
CA THR A 194 6.49 -9.55 -0.94
C THR A 194 7.09 -9.49 -2.34
N TYR A 195 6.84 -8.38 -3.07
CA TYR A 195 7.36 -8.27 -4.45
C TYR A 195 8.90 -8.26 -4.49
N LEU A 196 9.52 -7.52 -3.56
CA LEU A 196 10.97 -7.45 -3.43
C LEU A 196 11.55 -8.81 -3.03
N GLU A 197 10.91 -9.54 -2.12
CA GLU A 197 11.36 -10.86 -1.70
C GLU A 197 11.28 -11.86 -2.86
N LEU A 198 10.13 -11.98 -3.53
CA LEU A 198 9.97 -12.86 -4.69
C LEU A 198 10.96 -12.49 -5.81
N ALA A 199 11.08 -11.22 -6.17
CA ALA A 199 11.99 -10.78 -7.22
C ALA A 199 13.46 -11.06 -6.86
N SER A 200 13.85 -10.87 -5.60
CA SER A 200 15.19 -11.21 -5.14
C SER A 200 15.48 -12.72 -5.23
N ASN A 201 14.45 -13.54 -5.15
CA ASN A 201 14.50 -14.99 -5.29
C ASN A 201 14.35 -15.46 -6.76
N GLY A 202 14.38 -14.57 -7.73
CA GLY A 202 14.37 -14.90 -9.15
C GLY A 202 12.96 -15.13 -9.70
N TYR A 203 12.07 -14.19 -9.50
CA TYR A 203 10.76 -14.04 -10.13
C TYR A 203 10.66 -12.67 -10.78
N VAL A 204 9.86 -12.54 -11.82
CA VAL A 204 9.36 -11.24 -12.29
C VAL A 204 7.98 -11.05 -11.67
N VAL A 205 7.86 -10.09 -10.76
CA VAL A 205 6.59 -9.78 -10.12
C VAL A 205 6.00 -8.53 -10.74
N VAL A 206 4.75 -8.59 -11.16
CA VAL A 206 4.02 -7.45 -11.70
C VAL A 206 2.90 -7.09 -10.76
N SER A 207 3.07 -6.01 -10.03
CA SER A 207 1.99 -5.39 -9.26
C SER A 207 1.19 -4.48 -10.17
N MET A 208 -0.12 -4.65 -10.19
CA MET A 208 -1.02 -3.88 -11.07
C MET A 208 -1.96 -2.98 -10.28
N GLU A 209 -2.37 -1.89 -10.92
CA GLU A 209 -3.41 -1.01 -10.41
C GLU A 209 -4.75 -1.33 -11.05
N HIS A 210 -5.82 -1.09 -10.27
CA HIS A 210 -7.19 -1.09 -10.75
C HIS A 210 -7.72 0.34 -10.62
N PRO A 211 -7.61 1.20 -11.64
CA PRO A 211 -8.09 2.58 -11.55
C PRO A 211 -9.52 2.65 -11.02
N TYR A 212 -9.81 3.63 -10.16
CA TYR A 212 -11.05 3.82 -9.38
C TYR A 212 -11.28 2.82 -8.24
N HIS A 213 -10.57 1.69 -8.19
CA HIS A 213 -10.48 0.78 -7.03
C HIS A 213 -9.18 0.92 -6.25
N SER A 214 -8.13 1.50 -6.86
CA SER A 214 -6.86 1.86 -6.23
C SER A 214 -6.99 3.14 -5.42
N PHE A 215 -6.23 3.28 -4.34
CA PHE A 215 -6.18 4.49 -3.53
C PHE A 215 -5.88 5.72 -4.38
N TYR A 216 -4.87 5.62 -5.23
CA TYR A 216 -4.60 6.56 -6.31
C TYR A 216 -3.75 5.90 -7.39
N THR A 217 -3.85 6.42 -8.60
CA THR A 217 -2.96 6.08 -9.72
C THR A 217 -2.93 7.27 -10.71
N HIS A 218 -2.23 7.12 -11.82
CA HIS A 218 -2.20 8.12 -12.88
C HIS A 218 -2.52 7.46 -14.22
N ASP A 219 -3.20 8.21 -15.09
CA ASP A 219 -3.41 7.80 -16.48
C ASP A 219 -2.22 8.19 -17.39
N THR A 220 -2.32 7.85 -18.66
CA THR A 220 -1.30 8.16 -19.67
C THR A 220 -1.08 9.66 -19.89
N ASP A 221 -2.02 10.52 -19.55
CA ASP A 221 -1.93 11.98 -19.61
C ASP A 221 -1.35 12.58 -18.31
N GLY A 222 -1.03 11.73 -17.31
CA GLY A 222 -0.55 12.13 -15.99
C GLY A 222 -1.65 12.70 -15.08
N LYS A 223 -2.94 12.50 -15.41
CA LYS A 223 -4.06 12.86 -14.55
C LYS A 223 -4.10 11.94 -13.35
N LEU A 224 -4.19 12.51 -12.16
CA LEU A 224 -4.40 11.74 -10.92
C LEU A 224 -5.82 11.14 -10.92
N ILE A 225 -5.88 9.82 -10.84
CA ILE A 225 -7.10 9.06 -10.61
C ILE A 225 -7.10 8.61 -9.15
N THR A 226 -8.18 8.88 -8.43
CA THR A 226 -8.37 8.43 -7.06
C THR A 226 -9.47 7.38 -7.00
N VAL A 227 -9.52 6.67 -5.89
CA VAL A 227 -10.60 5.71 -5.64
C VAL A 227 -11.98 6.35 -5.81
N ASP A 228 -12.90 5.61 -6.43
CA ASP A 228 -14.28 6.06 -6.65
C ASP A 228 -15.04 6.17 -5.32
N PRO A 229 -15.75 7.29 -5.07
CA PRO A 229 -16.49 7.48 -3.82
C PRO A 229 -17.63 6.47 -3.60
N ASP A 230 -18.31 6.02 -4.65
CA ASP A 230 -19.38 5.05 -4.55
C ASP A 230 -18.81 3.66 -4.21
N PHE A 231 -17.64 3.31 -4.77
CA PHE A 231 -16.90 2.11 -4.40
C PHE A 231 -16.53 2.12 -2.92
N ILE A 232 -15.97 3.24 -2.39
CA ILE A 232 -15.66 3.39 -0.95
C ILE A 232 -16.92 3.13 -0.12
N GLN A 233 -18.02 3.84 -0.46
CA GLN A 233 -19.26 3.76 0.32
C GLN A 233 -19.84 2.34 0.31
N ASN A 234 -19.82 1.66 -0.82
CA ASN A 234 -20.31 0.31 -0.97
C ASN A 234 -19.47 -0.70 -0.19
N CYS A 235 -18.13 -0.65 -0.31
CA CYS A 235 -17.23 -1.51 0.48
C CYS A 235 -17.39 -1.32 2.00
N MET A 236 -17.59 -0.09 2.46
CA MET A 236 -17.85 0.16 3.90
C MET A 236 -19.20 -0.41 4.36
N ASN A 237 -20.19 -0.46 3.48
CA ASN A 237 -21.53 -0.93 3.80
C ASN A 237 -21.70 -2.46 3.69
N VAL A 238 -20.82 -3.16 2.94
CA VAL A 238 -20.85 -4.63 2.82
C VAL A 238 -20.77 -5.32 4.18
N ASN A 239 -20.00 -4.78 5.11
CA ASN A 239 -19.88 -5.30 6.48
C ASN A 239 -21.00 -4.80 7.42
N GLY A 240 -22.04 -4.18 6.90
CA GLY A 240 -23.15 -3.60 7.65
C GLY A 240 -24.49 -4.32 7.43
N ASP A 241 -25.55 -3.55 7.16
CA ASP A 241 -26.92 -4.05 7.01
C ASP A 241 -27.32 -4.39 5.54
N MET A 242 -26.37 -4.74 4.66
CA MET A 242 -26.68 -5.16 3.30
C MET A 242 -27.25 -6.58 3.29
N THR A 243 -28.16 -6.83 2.30
CA THR A 243 -28.63 -8.20 2.05
C THR A 243 -27.61 -8.97 1.22
N GLU A 244 -27.62 -10.32 1.34
CA GLU A 244 -26.72 -11.20 0.58
C GLU A 244 -26.86 -10.99 -0.95
N GLU A 245 -28.05 -10.71 -1.43
CA GLU A 245 -28.29 -10.41 -2.85
C GLU A 245 -27.55 -9.14 -3.28
N LYS A 246 -27.56 -8.10 -2.42
CA LYS A 246 -26.85 -6.85 -2.75
C LYS A 246 -25.34 -6.98 -2.65
N ILE A 247 -24.87 -7.75 -1.67
CA ILE A 247 -23.44 -8.08 -1.53
C ILE A 247 -22.99 -8.85 -2.78
N TYR A 248 -23.75 -9.85 -3.22
CA TYR A 248 -23.47 -10.61 -4.43
C TYR A 248 -23.40 -9.72 -5.69
N GLU A 249 -24.39 -8.85 -5.91
CA GLU A 249 -24.39 -7.93 -7.06
C GLU A 249 -23.12 -7.06 -7.11
N LEU A 250 -22.77 -6.43 -5.99
CA LEU A 250 -21.61 -5.55 -5.91
C LEU A 250 -20.28 -6.31 -6.05
N SER A 251 -20.14 -7.42 -5.34
CA SER A 251 -18.92 -8.22 -5.39
C SER A 251 -18.69 -8.83 -6.77
N HIS A 252 -19.76 -9.26 -7.44
CA HIS A 252 -19.67 -9.74 -8.81
C HIS A 252 -19.18 -8.64 -9.78
N GLU A 253 -19.75 -7.44 -9.70
CA GLU A 253 -19.31 -6.27 -10.48
C GLU A 253 -17.84 -5.95 -10.25
N TRP A 254 -17.38 -5.95 -8.98
CA TRP A 254 -16.01 -5.65 -8.64
C TRP A 254 -15.00 -6.70 -9.11
N ILE A 255 -15.35 -7.98 -8.92
CA ILE A 255 -14.47 -9.07 -9.34
C ILE A 255 -14.44 -9.15 -10.88
N GLU A 256 -15.57 -8.98 -11.58
CA GLU A 256 -15.60 -8.96 -13.03
C GLU A 256 -14.68 -7.85 -13.62
N LEU A 257 -14.76 -6.63 -13.07
CA LEU A 257 -13.88 -5.53 -13.48
C LEU A 257 -12.39 -5.87 -13.27
N ARG A 258 -12.03 -6.35 -12.07
CA ARG A 258 -10.65 -6.66 -11.70
C ARG A 258 -10.10 -7.87 -12.45
N ALA A 259 -10.93 -8.90 -12.64
CA ALA A 259 -10.58 -10.08 -13.43
C ALA A 259 -10.32 -9.69 -14.89
N ALA A 260 -11.14 -8.80 -15.46
CA ALA A 260 -10.92 -8.28 -16.80
C ALA A 260 -9.62 -7.45 -16.91
N ASP A 261 -9.30 -6.62 -15.91
CA ASP A 261 -8.04 -5.89 -15.86
C ASP A 261 -6.83 -6.83 -15.77
N MET A 262 -6.91 -7.81 -14.87
CA MET A 262 -5.82 -8.76 -14.64
C MET A 262 -5.59 -9.69 -15.84
N ASN A 263 -6.67 -10.14 -16.45
CA ASN A 263 -6.63 -10.94 -17.67
C ASN A 263 -6.00 -10.18 -18.84
N PHE A 264 -6.43 -8.93 -19.06
CA PHE A 264 -5.84 -8.06 -20.08
C PHE A 264 -4.35 -7.79 -19.83
N ALA A 265 -3.97 -7.48 -18.59
CA ALA A 265 -2.58 -7.24 -18.23
C ALA A 265 -1.72 -8.47 -18.48
N LEU A 266 -2.18 -9.65 -18.06
CA LEU A 266 -1.46 -10.91 -18.27
C LEU A 266 -1.27 -11.23 -19.76
N ASP A 267 -2.34 -11.18 -20.56
CA ASP A 267 -2.27 -11.43 -22.01
C ASP A 267 -1.30 -10.45 -22.71
N THR A 268 -1.36 -9.17 -22.32
CA THR A 268 -0.50 -8.12 -22.87
C THR A 268 0.97 -8.35 -22.52
N ILE A 269 1.26 -8.75 -21.28
CA ILE A 269 2.63 -9.04 -20.82
C ILE A 269 3.19 -10.28 -21.50
N ILE A 270 2.40 -11.34 -21.64
CA ILE A 270 2.78 -12.57 -22.37
C ILE A 270 3.10 -12.23 -23.84
N ALA A 271 2.21 -11.46 -24.51
CA ALA A 271 2.46 -11.04 -25.91
C ALA A 271 3.74 -10.20 -26.04
N GLY A 272 4.01 -9.32 -25.07
CA GLY A 272 5.24 -8.55 -24.99
C GLY A 272 6.49 -9.41 -24.82
N ALA A 273 6.43 -10.42 -23.96
CA ALA A 273 7.53 -11.33 -23.66
C ALA A 273 7.84 -12.28 -24.81
N ASP A 274 6.82 -12.86 -25.44
CA ASP A 274 6.97 -13.90 -26.47
C ASP A 274 7.20 -13.30 -27.86
N ASN A 275 6.55 -12.18 -28.17
CA ASN A 275 6.47 -11.63 -29.53
C ASN A 275 7.06 -10.22 -29.67
N ASN A 276 7.59 -9.62 -28.59
CA ASN A 276 7.93 -8.19 -28.51
C ASN A 276 6.76 -7.26 -28.87
N ASP A 277 5.52 -7.69 -28.66
CA ASP A 277 4.33 -6.88 -28.89
C ASP A 277 4.12 -5.92 -27.73
N THR A 278 4.44 -4.66 -27.97
CA THR A 278 4.30 -3.58 -26.99
C THR A 278 3.31 -2.50 -27.44
N ASP A 279 2.42 -2.81 -28.37
CA ASP A 279 1.46 -1.84 -28.93
C ASP A 279 0.48 -1.28 -27.90
N SER A 280 0.12 -2.08 -26.90
CA SER A 280 -0.74 -1.67 -25.78
C SER A 280 0.00 -0.94 -24.66
N PHE A 281 1.35 -0.96 -24.63
CA PHE A 281 2.14 -0.29 -23.60
C PHE A 281 2.26 1.19 -23.85
N ARG A 282 2.21 2.00 -22.80
CA ARG A 282 2.56 3.42 -22.79
C ARG A 282 3.64 3.65 -21.75
N PHE A 283 4.69 4.31 -22.13
CA PHE A 283 5.88 4.55 -21.32
C PHE A 283 6.01 6.04 -21.03
N GLU A 284 6.52 6.38 -19.85
CA GLU A 284 6.77 7.77 -19.48
C GLU A 284 7.85 8.42 -20.38
N ASP A 285 8.91 7.65 -20.65
CA ASP A 285 10.00 8.06 -21.54
C ASP A 285 10.71 6.86 -22.19
N GLY A 286 11.73 7.13 -22.99
CA GLY A 286 12.50 6.09 -23.67
C GLY A 286 13.36 5.22 -22.75
N GLN A 287 13.67 5.67 -21.52
CA GLN A 287 14.37 4.84 -20.54
C GLN A 287 13.40 3.82 -19.95
N ALA A 288 12.21 4.24 -19.55
CA ALA A 288 11.15 3.35 -19.08
C ALA A 288 10.80 2.29 -20.13
N GLU A 289 10.71 2.67 -21.41
CA GLU A 289 10.50 1.73 -22.50
C GLU A 289 11.60 0.66 -22.57
N ASN A 290 12.86 1.06 -22.50
CA ASN A 290 13.99 0.14 -22.56
C ASN A 290 14.02 -0.79 -21.36
N ASP A 291 13.76 -0.27 -20.16
CA ASP A 291 13.78 -1.04 -18.93
C ASP A 291 12.66 -2.11 -18.93
N VAL A 292 11.44 -1.74 -19.32
CA VAL A 292 10.32 -2.69 -19.43
C VAL A 292 10.60 -3.73 -20.52
N LYS A 293 11.05 -3.32 -21.71
CA LYS A 293 11.40 -4.27 -22.78
C LYS A 293 12.50 -5.24 -22.36
N ASN A 294 13.48 -4.77 -21.59
CA ASN A 294 14.49 -5.66 -21.02
C ASN A 294 13.88 -6.67 -20.06
N VAL A 295 13.01 -6.26 -19.13
CA VAL A 295 12.34 -7.19 -18.21
C VAL A 295 11.50 -8.21 -18.96
N LEU A 296 10.72 -7.80 -19.97
CA LEU A 296 9.92 -8.70 -20.80
C LEU A 296 10.77 -9.82 -21.44
N THR A 297 12.02 -9.54 -21.84
CA THR A 297 12.91 -10.59 -22.40
C THR A 297 13.31 -11.65 -21.39
N HIS A 298 13.13 -11.42 -20.09
CA HIS A 298 13.50 -12.34 -19.02
C HIS A 298 12.31 -13.09 -18.40
N ILE A 299 11.09 -12.90 -18.88
CA ILE A 299 9.90 -13.61 -18.41
C ILE A 299 9.85 -15.02 -18.98
N ASP A 300 9.61 -16.01 -18.12
CA ASP A 300 9.24 -17.38 -18.48
C ASP A 300 7.70 -17.49 -18.53
N THR A 301 7.13 -17.37 -19.72
CA THR A 301 5.68 -17.38 -19.94
C THR A 301 5.03 -18.76 -19.82
N ASP A 302 5.84 -19.82 -19.68
CA ASP A 302 5.39 -21.18 -19.36
C ASP A 302 5.25 -21.42 -17.85
N LYS A 303 5.49 -20.39 -17.00
CA LYS A 303 5.46 -20.50 -15.53
C LYS A 303 4.82 -19.26 -14.92
N ILE A 304 3.52 -19.35 -14.68
CA ILE A 304 2.71 -18.21 -14.27
C ILE A 304 2.06 -18.47 -12.93
N GLY A 305 2.35 -17.58 -11.97
CA GLY A 305 1.68 -17.49 -10.68
C GLY A 305 0.76 -16.29 -10.60
N LEU A 306 -0.36 -16.41 -9.92
CA LEU A 306 -1.23 -15.30 -9.56
C LEU A 306 -1.26 -15.17 -8.05
N MET A 307 -1.34 -13.93 -7.57
CA MET A 307 -1.55 -13.67 -6.15
C MET A 307 -2.24 -12.33 -5.91
N GLY A 308 -2.77 -12.18 -4.72
CA GLY A 308 -3.33 -10.90 -4.31
C GLY A 308 -3.76 -10.88 -2.86
N HIS A 309 -3.98 -9.68 -2.36
CA HIS A 309 -4.50 -9.44 -1.02
C HIS A 309 -5.99 -9.10 -1.07
N SER A 310 -6.79 -9.66 -0.15
CA SER A 310 -8.21 -9.30 -0.01
C SER A 310 -8.98 -9.48 -1.34
N MET A 311 -9.65 -8.46 -1.83
CA MET A 311 -10.32 -8.47 -3.14
C MET A 311 -9.39 -8.85 -4.31
N GLY A 312 -8.09 -8.53 -4.20
CA GLY A 312 -7.09 -8.96 -5.18
C GLY A 312 -6.82 -10.45 -5.14
N GLY A 313 -6.81 -11.07 -3.95
CA GLY A 313 -6.72 -12.52 -3.78
C GLY A 313 -7.93 -13.24 -4.37
N ALA A 314 -9.14 -12.73 -4.10
CA ALA A 314 -10.36 -13.21 -4.72
C ALA A 314 -10.30 -13.15 -6.26
N THR A 315 -9.72 -12.08 -6.81
CA THR A 315 -9.53 -11.93 -8.26
C THR A 315 -8.50 -12.95 -8.80
N ALA A 316 -7.41 -13.19 -8.09
CA ALA A 316 -6.40 -14.19 -8.47
C ALA A 316 -7.00 -15.61 -8.50
N VAL A 317 -7.82 -15.97 -7.50
CA VAL A 317 -8.53 -17.26 -7.46
C VAL A 317 -9.49 -17.39 -8.64
N GLU A 318 -10.25 -16.33 -8.98
CA GLU A 318 -11.16 -16.33 -10.13
C GLU A 318 -10.42 -16.56 -11.46
N LEU A 319 -9.26 -15.92 -11.67
CA LEU A 319 -8.46 -16.18 -12.86
C LEU A 319 -7.87 -17.58 -12.87
N GLY A 320 -7.42 -18.11 -11.73
CA GLY A 320 -6.95 -19.48 -11.62
C GLY A 320 -8.01 -20.53 -11.98
N ARG A 321 -9.31 -20.18 -11.81
CA ARG A 321 -10.43 -21.03 -12.22
C ARG A 321 -10.72 -20.96 -13.73
N THR A 322 -10.53 -19.78 -14.33
CA THR A 322 -11.01 -19.48 -15.69
C THR A 322 -9.94 -19.59 -16.77
N ARG A 323 -8.66 -19.66 -16.38
CA ARG A 323 -7.50 -19.78 -17.28
C ARG A 323 -6.84 -21.17 -17.12
N ASP A 324 -6.30 -21.68 -18.22
CA ASP A 324 -5.60 -22.96 -18.29
C ASP A 324 -4.06 -22.85 -18.35
N ASP A 325 -3.54 -21.60 -18.32
CA ASP A 325 -2.10 -21.28 -18.33
C ASP A 325 -1.56 -20.82 -16.96
N ILE A 326 -2.33 -21.00 -15.87
CA ILE A 326 -1.92 -20.65 -14.51
C ILE A 326 -1.43 -21.90 -13.78
N ASP A 327 -0.22 -21.83 -13.22
CA ASP A 327 0.42 -22.95 -12.53
C ASP A 327 0.24 -22.95 -11.02
N ALA A 328 0.03 -21.78 -10.40
CA ALA A 328 -0.14 -21.65 -8.96
C ALA A 328 -0.84 -20.34 -8.57
N VAL A 329 -1.64 -20.39 -7.50
CA VAL A 329 -2.35 -19.21 -6.97
C VAL A 329 -2.10 -19.05 -5.48
N ILE A 330 -1.87 -17.81 -5.04
CA ILE A 330 -1.85 -17.42 -3.62
C ILE A 330 -2.96 -16.41 -3.35
N ASP A 331 -3.84 -16.75 -2.44
CA ASP A 331 -4.84 -15.84 -1.87
C ASP A 331 -4.41 -15.37 -0.49
N ILE A 332 -4.25 -14.07 -0.31
CA ILE A 332 -3.85 -13.47 0.95
C ILE A 332 -5.08 -12.78 1.56
N ASP A 333 -5.75 -13.49 2.47
CA ASP A 333 -6.89 -13.02 3.26
C ASP A 333 -8.05 -12.48 2.41
N GLY A 334 -8.33 -13.16 1.28
CA GLY A 334 -9.40 -12.82 0.34
C GLY A 334 -10.64 -13.70 0.54
N THR A 335 -11.81 -13.09 0.52
CA THR A 335 -13.07 -13.85 0.34
C THR A 335 -13.24 -14.16 -1.13
N MET A 336 -13.36 -15.43 -1.52
CA MET A 336 -13.41 -15.90 -2.90
C MET A 336 -14.75 -15.53 -3.58
N LEU A 337 -14.99 -14.23 -3.71
CA LEU A 337 -16.25 -13.63 -4.15
C LEU A 337 -16.65 -14.06 -5.56
N GLY A 338 -15.68 -14.33 -6.45
CA GLY A 338 -15.93 -14.85 -7.81
C GLY A 338 -16.56 -16.26 -7.83
N SER A 339 -16.38 -17.03 -6.76
CA SER A 339 -16.99 -18.36 -6.62
C SER A 339 -18.44 -18.32 -6.14
N ILE A 340 -19.04 -17.16 -5.90
CA ILE A 340 -20.45 -17.02 -5.55
C ILE A 340 -21.25 -16.90 -6.86
N LEU A 341 -22.09 -17.91 -7.16
CA LEU A 341 -22.90 -17.98 -8.38
C LEU A 341 -24.28 -17.31 -8.25
N GLY A 342 -24.68 -17.00 -7.02
CA GLY A 342 -25.97 -16.38 -6.73
C GLY A 342 -26.37 -16.48 -5.27
N VAL A 343 -27.58 -16.04 -4.98
CA VAL A 343 -28.19 -16.11 -3.64
C VAL A 343 -29.55 -16.77 -3.72
N GLU A 344 -29.84 -17.73 -2.87
CA GLU A 344 -31.14 -18.37 -2.73
C GLU A 344 -31.56 -18.45 -1.26
N ASN A 345 -32.75 -17.93 -0.93
CA ASN A 345 -33.24 -17.88 0.46
C ASN A 345 -32.30 -17.22 1.47
N GLY A 346 -31.52 -16.21 1.06
CA GLY A 346 -30.55 -15.51 1.90
C GLY A 346 -29.28 -16.31 2.18
N SER A 347 -28.94 -17.29 1.34
CA SER A 347 -27.69 -18.06 1.42
C SER A 347 -26.99 -18.05 0.07
N TYR A 348 -25.66 -18.05 0.06
CA TYR A 348 -24.88 -18.12 -1.17
C TYR A 348 -25.01 -19.47 -1.85
N ILE A 349 -25.15 -19.43 -3.17
CA ILE A 349 -24.92 -20.56 -4.06
C ILE A 349 -23.45 -20.47 -4.47
N VAL A 350 -22.65 -21.42 -4.04
CA VAL A 350 -21.20 -21.42 -4.27
C VAL A 350 -20.87 -22.41 -5.38
N ASP A 351 -19.86 -22.08 -6.17
CA ASP A 351 -19.31 -22.96 -7.20
C ASP A 351 -18.64 -24.18 -6.56
N GLU A 352 -19.14 -25.38 -6.91
CA GLU A 352 -18.65 -26.68 -6.45
C GLU A 352 -17.80 -27.41 -7.51
N GLU A 353 -17.55 -26.78 -8.67
CA GLU A 353 -16.67 -27.40 -9.67
C GLU A 353 -15.23 -27.53 -9.15
N PRO A 354 -14.48 -28.54 -9.56
CA PRO A 354 -13.11 -28.72 -9.13
C PRO A 354 -12.24 -27.50 -9.42
N TYR A 355 -11.39 -27.13 -8.46
CA TYR A 355 -10.37 -26.12 -8.64
C TYR A 355 -9.03 -26.83 -8.88
N GLU A 356 -8.52 -26.78 -10.12
CA GLU A 356 -7.43 -27.65 -10.55
C GLU A 356 -6.04 -27.06 -10.24
N VAL A 357 -5.93 -25.75 -10.08
CA VAL A 357 -4.65 -25.05 -9.84
C VAL A 357 -4.26 -25.16 -8.36
N PRO A 358 -2.99 -25.45 -8.02
CA PRO A 358 -2.51 -25.40 -6.65
C PRO A 358 -2.78 -24.06 -5.99
N LEU A 359 -3.44 -24.07 -4.82
CA LEU A 359 -3.87 -22.89 -4.09
C LEU A 359 -3.27 -22.87 -2.68
N LEU A 360 -2.59 -21.76 -2.36
CA LEU A 360 -2.22 -21.40 -0.98
C LEU A 360 -3.10 -20.24 -0.52
N GLU A 361 -3.81 -20.43 0.58
CA GLU A 361 -4.65 -19.43 1.22
C GLU A 361 -4.05 -19.03 2.57
N PHE A 362 -3.86 -17.74 2.75
CA PHE A 362 -3.57 -17.14 4.05
C PHE A 362 -4.87 -16.52 4.58
N GLU A 363 -5.30 -16.94 5.74
CA GLU A 363 -6.40 -16.31 6.47
C GLU A 363 -5.85 -15.51 7.64
N ASN A 364 -6.47 -14.39 8.00
CA ASN A 364 -6.14 -13.79 9.28
C ASN A 364 -6.70 -14.63 10.43
N ALA A 365 -6.10 -14.50 11.61
CA ALA A 365 -6.46 -15.35 12.75
C ALA A 365 -7.93 -15.27 13.14
N SER A 366 -8.59 -14.11 12.97
CA SER A 366 -10.02 -13.93 13.25
C SER A 366 -10.89 -14.61 12.21
N SER A 367 -10.62 -14.38 10.92
CA SER A 367 -11.35 -15.00 9.80
C SER A 367 -11.22 -16.52 9.81
N TYR A 368 -10.04 -17.05 10.10
CA TYR A 368 -9.83 -18.48 10.22
C TYR A 368 -10.73 -19.13 11.27
N GLN A 369 -10.89 -18.51 12.44
CA GLN A 369 -11.78 -19.01 13.49
C GLN A 369 -13.25 -18.89 13.10
N GLU A 370 -13.64 -17.77 12.48
CA GLU A 370 -15.00 -17.57 11.99
C GLU A 370 -15.39 -18.60 10.93
N LEU A 371 -14.51 -18.89 9.96
CA LEU A 371 -14.72 -19.92 8.94
C LEU A 371 -14.91 -21.30 9.55
N LYS A 372 -14.14 -21.66 10.59
CA LYS A 372 -14.33 -22.92 11.32
C LYS A 372 -15.70 -23.00 12.01
N GLU A 373 -16.18 -21.90 12.56
CA GLU A 373 -17.51 -21.84 13.19
C GLU A 373 -18.62 -21.95 12.15
N LEU A 374 -18.50 -21.26 11.01
CA LEU A 374 -19.45 -21.35 9.89
C LEU A 374 -19.47 -22.75 9.29
N GLU A 375 -18.32 -23.39 9.09
CA GLU A 375 -18.19 -24.78 8.63
C GLU A 375 -18.90 -25.75 9.60
N ALA A 376 -18.74 -25.58 10.91
CA ALA A 376 -19.33 -26.44 11.92
C ALA A 376 -20.86 -26.42 11.93
N ILE A 377 -21.49 -25.32 11.48
CA ILE A 377 -22.94 -25.21 11.35
C ILE A 377 -23.46 -25.53 9.94
N GLY A 378 -22.54 -25.85 9.00
CA GLY A 378 -22.89 -26.18 7.60
C GLY A 378 -23.31 -24.97 6.77
N TYR A 379 -22.75 -23.78 7.07
CA TYR A 379 -23.02 -22.58 6.29
C TYR A 379 -22.27 -22.63 4.96
N SER A 380 -22.98 -22.33 3.86
CA SER A 380 -22.40 -22.29 2.52
C SER A 380 -21.57 -21.00 2.33
N TYR A 381 -20.25 -21.14 2.19
CA TYR A 381 -19.34 -20.03 2.04
C TYR A 381 -18.18 -20.38 1.09
N PRO A 382 -17.74 -19.49 0.21
CA PRO A 382 -16.80 -19.84 -0.86
C PRO A 382 -15.47 -20.38 -0.34
N ASN A 383 -14.84 -19.75 0.66
CA ASN A 383 -13.57 -20.22 1.25
C ASN A 383 -13.70 -21.59 1.96
N ILE A 384 -14.90 -21.96 2.42
CA ILE A 384 -15.16 -23.29 2.96
C ILE A 384 -15.29 -24.31 1.82
N THR A 385 -16.02 -23.97 0.76
CA THR A 385 -16.30 -24.87 -0.36
C THR A 385 -15.02 -25.24 -1.10
N ILE A 386 -14.13 -24.28 -1.38
CA ILE A 386 -12.90 -24.50 -2.15
C ILE A 386 -11.96 -25.48 -1.44
N LYS A 387 -11.96 -25.54 -0.11
CA LYS A 387 -11.22 -26.51 0.69
C LYS A 387 -11.54 -27.97 0.29
N TYR A 388 -12.75 -28.21 -0.20
CA TYR A 388 -13.24 -29.53 -0.60
C TYR A 388 -13.22 -29.78 -2.10
N THR A 389 -13.16 -28.73 -2.90
CA THR A 389 -13.19 -28.81 -4.36
C THR A 389 -11.82 -28.64 -5.01
N ALA A 390 -10.86 -28.02 -4.33
CA ALA A 390 -9.51 -27.86 -4.85
C ALA A 390 -8.72 -29.20 -4.82
N THR A 391 -8.04 -29.50 -5.93
CA THR A 391 -7.19 -30.70 -6.06
C THR A 391 -5.93 -30.60 -5.23
N THR A 392 -5.39 -29.40 -5.04
CA THR A 392 -4.24 -29.10 -4.19
C THR A 392 -4.52 -27.82 -3.43
N TYR A 393 -4.69 -27.94 -2.12
CA TYR A 393 -5.09 -26.82 -1.27
C TYR A 393 -4.29 -26.78 0.03
N TYR A 394 -3.81 -25.60 0.33
CA TYR A 394 -3.13 -25.25 1.59
C TYR A 394 -3.78 -24.04 2.20
N CYS A 395 -4.04 -24.08 3.50
CA CYS A 395 -4.54 -22.96 4.25
C CYS A 395 -3.75 -22.80 5.55
N THR A 396 -3.37 -21.57 5.86
CA THR A 396 -2.62 -21.24 7.07
C THR A 396 -2.97 -19.85 7.57
N TYR A 397 -2.64 -19.58 8.84
CA TYR A 397 -2.74 -18.24 9.41
C TYR A 397 -1.57 -17.92 10.34
N VAL A 398 -1.34 -16.66 10.59
CA VAL A 398 -0.40 -16.22 11.63
C VAL A 398 -1.20 -15.78 12.86
N GLU A 399 -0.84 -16.30 14.03
CA GLU A 399 -1.58 -16.08 15.28
C GLU A 399 -1.63 -14.59 15.64
N GLY A 400 -2.83 -14.10 15.97
CA GLY A 400 -3.07 -12.72 16.40
C GLY A 400 -3.16 -11.70 15.27
N THR A 401 -3.00 -12.11 14.02
CA THR A 401 -3.17 -11.22 12.85
C THR A 401 -4.63 -10.86 12.61
N LEU A 402 -4.82 -9.70 12.01
CA LEU A 402 -6.04 -9.22 11.41
C LEU A 402 -5.75 -8.82 9.95
N HIS A 403 -6.77 -8.40 9.23
CA HIS A 403 -6.74 -8.17 7.77
C HIS A 403 -5.56 -7.33 7.26
N MET A 404 -5.26 -6.22 7.94
CA MET A 404 -4.19 -5.32 7.49
C MET A 404 -2.77 -5.81 7.80
N ASP A 405 -2.60 -6.86 8.60
CA ASP A 405 -1.29 -7.42 8.93
C ASP A 405 -0.64 -8.17 7.76
N TYR A 406 -1.41 -8.47 6.73
CA TYR A 406 -0.97 -9.07 5.47
C TYR A 406 -0.63 -8.04 4.39
N THR A 407 -0.41 -6.79 4.78
CA THR A 407 0.08 -5.70 3.93
C THR A 407 1.30 -5.05 4.56
N ASP A 408 2.00 -4.20 3.82
CA ASP A 408 3.13 -3.43 4.35
C ASP A 408 2.69 -2.23 5.21
N LEU A 409 1.40 -1.90 5.24
CA LEU A 409 0.91 -0.75 6.00
C LEU A 409 1.35 -0.72 7.47
N PRO A 410 1.31 -1.83 8.23
CA PRO A 410 1.78 -1.86 9.62
C PRO A 410 3.26 -1.54 9.79
N LEU A 411 4.09 -1.85 8.78
CA LEU A 411 5.53 -1.63 8.81
C LEU A 411 5.89 -0.15 8.73
N PHE A 412 5.22 0.61 7.85
CA PHE A 412 5.51 2.03 7.66
C PHE A 412 4.51 2.96 8.38
N SER A 413 3.30 2.50 8.69
CA SER A 413 2.29 3.28 9.43
C SER A 413 1.49 2.44 10.42
N PRO A 414 2.08 2.03 11.57
CA PRO A 414 1.35 1.26 12.58
C PRO A 414 0.09 1.96 13.10
N VAL A 415 0.07 3.30 13.06
CA VAL A 415 -1.09 4.10 13.50
C VAL A 415 -2.27 3.89 12.54
N LEU A 416 -2.04 4.05 11.23
CA LEU A 416 -3.10 3.83 10.23
C LEU A 416 -3.51 2.36 10.18
N ALA A 417 -2.56 1.44 10.22
CA ALA A 417 -2.85 0.00 10.21
C ALA A 417 -3.76 -0.40 11.37
N ARG A 418 -3.47 0.08 12.60
CA ARG A 418 -4.33 -0.17 13.76
C ARG A 418 -5.73 0.42 13.60
N MET A 419 -5.86 1.59 12.97
CA MET A 419 -7.17 2.20 12.67
C MET A 419 -7.96 1.42 11.62
N LEU A 420 -7.27 0.71 10.73
CA LEU A 420 -7.85 -0.05 9.62
C LEU A 420 -7.95 -1.55 9.90
N GLY A 421 -7.56 -2.01 11.09
CA GLY A 421 -7.72 -3.41 11.51
C GLY A 421 -6.44 -4.23 11.40
N SER A 422 -5.35 -3.80 12.06
CA SER A 422 -4.18 -4.65 12.34
C SER A 422 -4.19 -5.16 13.78
N GLY A 423 -3.64 -6.35 13.98
CA GLY A 423 -3.50 -7.01 15.27
C GLY A 423 -2.36 -6.46 16.13
N ASP A 424 -2.21 -7.03 17.32
CA ASP A 424 -1.08 -6.71 18.23
C ASP A 424 0.01 -7.79 18.08
N VAL A 425 0.66 -7.80 16.94
CA VAL A 425 1.67 -8.78 16.51
C VAL A 425 3.02 -8.09 16.21
N ASP A 426 4.07 -8.88 16.04
CA ASP A 426 5.33 -8.41 15.45
C ASP A 426 5.17 -8.37 13.92
N HIS A 427 4.78 -7.20 13.39
CA HIS A 427 4.49 -7.03 11.96
C HIS A 427 5.67 -7.38 11.05
N ALA A 428 6.92 -7.17 11.52
CA ALA A 428 8.09 -7.54 10.77
C ALA A 428 8.24 -9.06 10.68
N HIS A 429 7.99 -9.76 11.78
CA HIS A 429 8.00 -11.22 11.82
C HIS A 429 6.87 -11.84 10.99
N VAL A 430 5.67 -11.25 11.03
CA VAL A 430 4.53 -11.67 10.18
C VAL A 430 4.91 -11.55 8.72
N SER A 431 5.40 -10.38 8.28
CA SER A 431 5.83 -10.17 6.89
C SER A 431 6.92 -11.17 6.46
N ASP A 432 7.96 -11.38 7.29
CA ASP A 432 9.03 -12.35 6.97
C ASP A 432 8.49 -13.78 6.87
N THR A 433 7.54 -14.16 7.73
CA THR A 433 6.94 -15.51 7.73
C THR A 433 6.10 -15.73 6.47
N VAL A 434 5.24 -14.77 6.12
CA VAL A 434 4.37 -14.85 4.93
C VAL A 434 5.21 -14.88 3.67
N ASN A 435 6.16 -13.95 3.51
CA ASN A 435 7.03 -13.89 2.34
C ASN A 435 7.85 -15.17 2.15
N ALA A 436 8.34 -15.80 3.23
CA ALA A 436 9.06 -17.07 3.15
C ALA A 436 8.18 -18.20 2.62
N LEU A 437 6.93 -18.30 3.10
CA LEU A 437 5.97 -19.31 2.65
C LEU A 437 5.56 -19.10 1.18
N GLU A 438 5.40 -17.87 0.74
CA GLU A 438 5.11 -17.52 -0.65
C GLU A 438 6.25 -17.93 -1.59
N VAL A 439 7.50 -17.66 -1.20
CA VAL A 439 8.68 -18.11 -1.94
C VAL A 439 8.77 -19.63 -1.99
N GLU A 440 8.56 -20.33 -0.87
CA GLU A 440 8.58 -21.80 -0.82
C GLU A 440 7.49 -22.42 -1.70
N PHE A 441 6.28 -21.85 -1.67
CA PHE A 441 5.16 -22.30 -2.49
C PHE A 441 5.46 -22.15 -3.98
N TYR A 442 5.89 -20.97 -4.42
CA TYR A 442 6.23 -20.75 -5.82
C TYR A 442 7.49 -21.49 -6.27
N ASN A 443 8.48 -21.71 -5.40
CA ASN A 443 9.62 -22.57 -5.73
C ASN A 443 9.15 -24.00 -6.04
N CYS A 444 8.19 -24.54 -5.27
CA CYS A 444 7.63 -25.86 -5.53
C CYS A 444 6.85 -25.90 -6.85
N TYR A 445 5.88 -24.97 -7.05
CA TYR A 445 4.93 -25.10 -8.15
C TYR A 445 5.35 -24.41 -9.45
N LEU A 446 6.14 -23.35 -9.41
CA LEU A 446 6.63 -22.68 -10.63
C LEU A 446 8.02 -23.13 -11.04
N LYS A 447 8.92 -23.45 -10.08
CA LYS A 447 10.28 -23.90 -10.41
C LYS A 447 10.48 -25.40 -10.33
N GLY A 448 9.55 -26.12 -9.69
CA GLY A 448 9.67 -27.55 -9.47
C GLY A 448 10.72 -27.91 -8.42
N ASP A 449 11.02 -26.99 -7.51
CA ASP A 449 12.04 -27.14 -6.48
C ASP A 449 11.41 -27.59 -5.15
N GLY A 450 11.73 -28.80 -4.71
CA GLY A 450 11.33 -29.32 -3.40
C GLY A 450 9.89 -29.79 -3.32
N GLU A 451 9.38 -29.89 -2.09
CA GLU A 451 8.01 -30.21 -1.75
C GLU A 451 7.49 -29.10 -0.83
N PHE A 452 6.27 -28.63 -1.04
CA PHE A 452 5.66 -27.61 -0.20
C PHE A 452 4.80 -28.25 0.89
N THR A 453 5.00 -27.79 2.11
CA THR A 453 4.16 -28.14 3.26
C THR A 453 3.99 -26.92 4.14
N VAL A 454 2.83 -26.77 4.76
CA VAL A 454 2.52 -25.64 5.61
C VAL A 454 1.93 -26.12 6.93
N ASN A 455 2.25 -25.44 8.03
CA ASN A 455 1.57 -25.66 9.31
C ASN A 455 0.20 -25.01 9.30
N GLU A 456 -0.72 -25.49 10.16
CA GLU A 456 -2.03 -24.83 10.36
C GLU A 456 -1.88 -23.37 10.81
N SER A 457 -0.90 -23.10 11.70
CA SER A 457 -0.60 -21.75 12.16
C SER A 457 0.88 -21.49 12.41
N TYR A 458 1.25 -20.22 12.43
CA TYR A 458 2.56 -19.72 12.80
C TYR A 458 2.44 -18.67 13.91
N SER A 459 3.49 -18.51 14.72
CA SER A 459 3.51 -17.49 15.76
C SER A 459 3.47 -16.08 15.16
N GLY A 460 2.66 -15.19 15.72
CA GLY A 460 2.63 -13.76 15.37
C GLY A 460 3.67 -12.92 16.11
N VAL A 461 4.54 -13.55 16.90
CA VAL A 461 5.63 -12.90 17.65
C VAL A 461 6.93 -13.69 17.47
N SER A 462 8.03 -12.94 17.33
CA SER A 462 9.39 -13.48 17.17
C SER A 462 9.95 -14.10 18.45
#